data_6f24aee5b93009e6a099e5d63eb9aab9
#
_entry.id   6f24aee5b93009e6a099e5d63eb9aab9
#
_cell.length_a   1.000
_cell.length_b   1.000
_cell.length_c   1.000
_cell.angle_alpha   90.00
_cell.angle_beta   90.00
_cell.angle_gamma   90.00
#
_symmetry.space_group_name_H-M   'P 1'
#
loop_
_entity.id
_entity.type
_entity.pdbx_description
1 polymer ?
#
loop_
_entity_poly.entity_id
_entity_poly.type
_entity_poly.pdbx_seq_one_letter_code
_entity_poly.pdbx_strand_id
1 'polypeptide(L)'
;MLFVNQHYAPDFASTAQHLTDLAEHLAAQGFEVHVLCSRGHYLSGEMDVPAEETRNGVHVHRVRTTAFGRDGTLGRLADYASFFLQVLGRLLTGRRYDAVVSLTTPPLLPVAMALTRALRGQPYGIWSMDLHPEAEAAVGMIDGDGSLGRVLYALTDWSYRWAEFVVDLGPYMKRRIHRKGVAEEALHTIPVWNKKDEVVPIPDEENPLVEEVGLEEKFVVMYSGNAGLGHRFEEVLDAAKHFDGRSDIHFLFVGSGPRREEIENFAERHGLSNLTYLDYFPRDQIKYSLSLADVHLLTLRRSFAGIAVPGKLYGILAAGRPVLMVGPEASDSGETIQRHEVGTLVDPGRLGGEADAVDAVVEAIRHLRGFPEERQAIGARGREVFLDRFEQETCCEQWAELLGREVGTP
;
A
#
# COMPACT_ATOMS: atom_id res chain seq x y z
N MET A 1 -7.40 23.59 4.88
CA MET A 1 -6.24 22.69 5.10
C MET A 1 -5.50 22.39 3.81
N LEU A 2 -4.23 21.90 3.89
CA LEU A 2 -3.41 21.53 2.73
C LEU A 2 -2.86 20.12 2.89
N PHE A 3 -3.07 19.24 1.91
CA PHE A 3 -2.36 17.97 1.80
C PHE A 3 -1.19 18.10 0.85
N VAL A 4 -0.07 17.45 1.17
CA VAL A 4 1.16 17.47 0.35
C VAL A 4 1.56 16.04 0.05
N ASN A 5 1.57 15.67 -1.23
CA ASN A 5 2.02 14.38 -1.75
C ASN A 5 2.56 14.55 -3.17
N GLN A 6 3.53 13.75 -3.58
CA GLN A 6 4.06 13.83 -4.94
C GLN A 6 2.99 13.50 -5.99
N HIS A 7 2.10 12.54 -5.71
CA HIS A 7 1.09 12.02 -6.62
C HIS A 7 -0.31 12.40 -6.18
N TYR A 8 -1.17 12.76 -7.13
CA TYR A 8 -2.60 13.03 -6.96
C TYR A 8 -3.35 12.72 -8.26
N ALA A 9 -4.67 12.62 -8.21
CA ALA A 9 -5.48 12.36 -9.41
C ALA A 9 -5.14 13.29 -10.58
N PRO A 10 -5.08 12.74 -11.82
CA PRO A 10 -5.52 11.42 -12.27
C PRO A 10 -4.47 10.30 -12.16
N ASP A 11 -3.34 10.49 -11.43
CA ASP A 11 -2.33 9.47 -11.23
C ASP A 11 -2.91 8.29 -10.42
N PHE A 12 -2.52 7.06 -10.77
CA PHE A 12 -3.02 5.82 -10.16
C PHE A 12 -2.09 5.22 -9.09
N ALA A 13 -1.06 5.96 -8.67
CA ALA A 13 -0.27 5.57 -7.50
C ALA A 13 -1.19 5.36 -6.29
N SER A 14 -0.94 4.33 -5.47
CA SER A 14 -1.79 4.02 -4.30
C SER A 14 -1.98 5.23 -3.39
N THR A 15 -0.90 5.97 -3.11
CA THR A 15 -0.96 7.20 -2.30
C THR A 15 -1.78 8.31 -2.96
N ALA A 16 -1.80 8.38 -4.30
CA ALA A 16 -2.65 9.32 -5.04
C ALA A 16 -4.13 8.97 -4.90
N GLN A 17 -4.47 7.69 -5.01
CA GLN A 17 -5.85 7.21 -4.93
C GLN A 17 -6.45 7.48 -3.55
N HIS A 18 -5.76 7.06 -2.48
CA HIS A 18 -6.23 7.29 -1.11
C HIS A 18 -6.32 8.77 -0.77
N LEU A 19 -5.33 9.58 -1.21
CA LEU A 19 -5.40 11.03 -0.98
C LEU A 19 -6.54 11.68 -1.76
N THR A 20 -6.82 11.22 -2.98
CA THR A 20 -7.95 11.74 -3.77
C THR A 20 -9.27 11.43 -3.08
N ASP A 21 -9.47 10.18 -2.66
CA ASP A 21 -10.68 9.76 -1.96
C ASP A 21 -10.90 10.57 -0.68
N LEU A 22 -9.86 10.74 0.14
CA LEU A 22 -9.94 11.53 1.38
C LEU A 22 -10.22 13.00 1.10
N ALA A 23 -9.49 13.62 0.18
CA ALA A 23 -9.62 15.03 -0.11
C ALA A 23 -11.02 15.38 -0.65
N GLU A 24 -11.56 14.56 -1.55
CA GLU A 24 -12.91 14.73 -2.11
C GLU A 24 -13.99 14.50 -1.02
N HIS A 25 -13.80 13.50 -0.15
CA HIS A 25 -14.72 13.27 0.98
C HIS A 25 -14.74 14.45 1.94
N LEU A 26 -13.60 14.99 2.34
CA LEU A 26 -13.51 16.15 3.22
C LEU A 26 -14.12 17.42 2.57
N ALA A 27 -13.87 17.62 1.28
CA ALA A 27 -14.47 18.75 0.54
C ALA A 27 -16.00 18.63 0.49
N ALA A 28 -16.55 17.42 0.33
CA ALA A 28 -18.00 17.18 0.37
C ALA A 28 -18.60 17.46 1.76
N GLN A 29 -17.81 17.33 2.83
CA GLN A 29 -18.22 17.68 4.20
C GLN A 29 -18.05 19.19 4.52
N GLY A 30 -17.61 20.00 3.56
CA GLY A 30 -17.52 21.46 3.71
C GLY A 30 -16.15 21.98 4.12
N PHE A 31 -15.12 21.14 4.26
CA PHE A 31 -13.76 21.62 4.48
C PHE A 31 -13.18 22.29 3.23
N GLU A 32 -12.48 23.42 3.41
CA GLU A 32 -11.67 24.01 2.34
C GLU A 32 -10.38 23.19 2.18
N VAL A 33 -10.35 22.31 1.18
CA VAL A 33 -9.26 21.37 0.95
C VAL A 33 -8.38 21.80 -0.22
N HIS A 34 -7.08 21.86 0.01
CA HIS A 34 -6.06 22.09 -0.98
C HIS A 34 -5.14 20.87 -1.07
N VAL A 35 -4.65 20.58 -2.27
CA VAL A 35 -3.63 19.55 -2.51
C VAL A 35 -2.47 20.17 -3.27
N LEU A 36 -1.25 19.97 -2.77
CA LEU A 36 -0.01 20.33 -3.44
C LEU A 36 0.67 19.05 -3.92
N CYS A 37 0.79 18.89 -5.24
CA CYS A 37 1.37 17.70 -5.87
C CYS A 37 2.26 18.04 -7.06
N SER A 38 2.89 17.02 -7.67
CA SER A 38 3.68 17.12 -8.90
C SER A 38 2.79 16.98 -10.13
N ARG A 39 3.30 17.44 -11.29
CA ARG A 39 2.77 17.08 -12.61
C ARG A 39 3.32 15.74 -13.14
N GLY A 40 4.30 15.15 -12.46
CA GLY A 40 4.88 13.87 -12.86
C GLY A 40 3.91 12.71 -12.66
N HIS A 41 3.92 11.78 -13.60
CA HIS A 41 3.15 10.54 -13.55
C HIS A 41 3.94 9.43 -12.85
N TYR A 42 3.25 8.56 -12.12
CA TYR A 42 3.89 7.48 -11.35
C TYR A 42 4.71 6.50 -12.22
N LEU A 43 4.25 6.17 -13.42
CA LEU A 43 4.95 5.24 -14.31
C LEU A 43 5.74 5.91 -15.43
N SER A 44 5.33 7.08 -15.92
CA SER A 44 5.93 7.67 -17.12
C SER A 44 5.77 9.18 -17.18
N GLY A 45 6.89 9.90 -17.21
CA GLY A 45 6.96 11.28 -17.69
C GLY A 45 6.05 12.30 -17.00
N GLU A 46 5.80 13.40 -17.69
CA GLU A 46 4.94 14.50 -17.23
C GLU A 46 3.50 14.27 -17.76
N MET A 47 2.50 14.49 -16.89
CA MET A 47 1.09 14.46 -17.30
C MET A 47 0.69 15.79 -17.94
N ASP A 48 -0.15 15.75 -18.98
CA ASP A 48 -0.82 16.93 -19.53
C ASP A 48 -2.00 17.33 -18.66
N VAL A 49 -1.69 17.96 -17.54
CA VAL A 49 -2.66 18.43 -16.54
C VAL A 49 -2.41 19.89 -16.20
N PRO A 50 -3.46 20.68 -15.87
CA PRO A 50 -3.32 22.07 -15.50
C PRO A 50 -2.50 22.26 -14.23
N ALA A 51 -1.84 23.43 -14.10
CA ALA A 51 -1.08 23.79 -12.90
C ALA A 51 -1.99 23.95 -11.69
N GLU A 52 -3.19 24.47 -11.93
CA GLU A 52 -4.20 24.72 -10.91
C GLU A 52 -5.56 24.32 -11.48
N GLU A 53 -6.34 23.61 -10.69
CA GLU A 53 -7.74 23.25 -11.00
C GLU A 53 -8.52 23.07 -9.71
N THR A 54 -9.83 23.14 -9.82
CA THR A 54 -10.74 22.64 -8.77
C THR A 54 -11.39 21.36 -9.26
N ARG A 55 -11.16 20.26 -8.53
CA ARG A 55 -11.66 18.94 -8.87
C ARG A 55 -12.50 18.40 -7.71
N ASN A 56 -13.80 18.16 -7.93
CA ASN A 56 -14.73 17.65 -6.92
C ASN A 56 -14.66 18.43 -5.59
N GLY A 57 -14.56 19.77 -5.66
CA GLY A 57 -14.46 20.66 -4.50
C GLY A 57 -13.05 20.84 -3.93
N VAL A 58 -12.06 20.10 -4.41
CA VAL A 58 -10.64 20.16 -3.97
C VAL A 58 -9.85 21.12 -4.85
N HIS A 59 -9.13 22.06 -4.23
CA HIS A 59 -8.19 22.97 -4.94
C HIS A 59 -6.83 22.31 -5.13
N VAL A 60 -6.54 21.91 -6.37
CA VAL A 60 -5.31 21.19 -6.71
C VAL A 60 -4.27 22.16 -7.28
N HIS A 61 -3.09 22.17 -6.65
CA HIS A 61 -1.92 22.94 -7.05
C HIS A 61 -0.81 21.99 -7.49
N ARG A 62 -0.44 22.02 -8.78
CA ARG A 62 0.61 21.16 -9.33
C ARG A 62 1.88 21.95 -9.61
N VAL A 63 2.97 21.51 -9.00
CA VAL A 63 4.30 22.05 -9.25
C VAL A 63 5.00 21.29 -10.38
N ARG A 64 5.82 22.02 -11.13
CA ARG A 64 6.73 21.41 -12.12
C ARG A 64 7.93 20.84 -11.40
N THR A 65 8.22 19.58 -11.68
CA THR A 65 9.40 18.87 -11.18
C THR A 65 10.18 18.32 -12.36
N THR A 66 11.41 17.92 -12.14
CA THR A 66 12.10 17.08 -13.12
C THR A 66 11.32 15.76 -13.27
N ALA A 67 11.34 15.17 -14.44
CA ALA A 67 10.58 13.97 -14.79
C ALA A 67 11.50 12.98 -15.51
N PHE A 68 12.61 12.60 -14.85
CA PHE A 68 13.54 11.60 -15.39
C PHE A 68 12.99 10.16 -15.30
N GLY A 69 11.91 9.95 -14.53
CA GLY A 69 11.25 8.66 -14.41
C GLY A 69 11.99 7.66 -13.51
N ARG A 70 11.62 6.38 -13.65
CA ARG A 70 12.09 5.31 -12.76
C ARG A 70 13.32 4.55 -13.23
N ASP A 71 13.80 4.79 -14.44
CA ASP A 71 14.86 4.00 -15.08
C ASP A 71 16.27 4.21 -14.50
N GLY A 72 16.41 5.13 -13.51
CA GLY A 72 17.69 5.37 -12.87
C GLY A 72 17.58 5.95 -11.46
N THR A 73 18.47 5.54 -10.56
CA THR A 73 18.51 6.03 -9.17
C THR A 73 18.75 7.54 -9.10
N LEU A 74 19.67 8.07 -9.92
CA LEU A 74 20.01 9.50 -9.94
C LEU A 74 18.86 10.36 -10.47
N GLY A 75 18.17 9.91 -11.54
CA GLY A 75 16.99 10.60 -12.07
C GLY A 75 15.89 10.70 -11.03
N ARG A 76 15.59 9.61 -10.37
CA ARG A 76 14.59 9.55 -9.30
C ARG A 76 14.94 10.45 -8.11
N LEU A 77 16.21 10.49 -7.70
CA LEU A 77 16.65 11.41 -6.65
C LEU A 77 16.53 12.89 -7.07
N ALA A 78 16.80 13.22 -8.34
CA ALA A 78 16.58 14.56 -8.87
C ALA A 78 15.10 14.94 -8.86
N ASP A 79 14.21 14.03 -9.23
CA ASP A 79 12.75 14.23 -9.19
C ASP A 79 12.27 14.49 -7.76
N TYR A 80 12.74 13.71 -6.79
CA TYR A 80 12.43 13.90 -5.37
C TYR A 80 12.96 15.23 -4.84
N ALA A 81 14.20 15.57 -5.13
CA ALA A 81 14.81 16.82 -4.70
C ALA A 81 14.10 18.03 -5.31
N SER A 82 13.75 17.99 -6.59
CA SER A 82 13.05 19.07 -7.26
C SER A 82 11.65 19.28 -6.64
N PHE A 83 10.91 18.22 -6.35
CA PHE A 83 9.62 18.31 -5.66
C PHE A 83 9.77 18.87 -4.24
N PHE A 84 10.73 18.35 -3.46
CA PHE A 84 11.02 18.82 -2.12
C PHE A 84 11.29 20.35 -2.08
N LEU A 85 12.13 20.84 -2.98
CA LEU A 85 12.47 22.28 -3.06
C LEU A 85 11.26 23.14 -3.47
N GLN A 86 10.43 22.66 -4.39
CA GLN A 86 9.21 23.36 -4.80
C GLN A 86 8.20 23.43 -3.65
N VAL A 87 7.99 22.33 -2.91
CA VAL A 87 7.12 22.29 -1.73
C VAL A 87 7.62 23.27 -0.67
N LEU A 88 8.91 23.18 -0.32
CA LEU A 88 9.52 24.06 0.68
C LEU A 88 9.37 25.55 0.28
N GLY A 89 9.68 25.90 -0.98
CA GLY A 89 9.51 27.25 -1.50
C GLY A 89 8.07 27.75 -1.40
N ARG A 90 7.10 26.93 -1.82
CA ARG A 90 5.66 27.27 -1.74
C ARG A 90 5.20 27.47 -0.31
N LEU A 91 5.60 26.60 0.62
CA LEU A 91 5.22 26.70 2.03
C LEU A 91 5.90 27.88 2.74
N LEU A 92 7.14 28.25 2.34
CA LEU A 92 7.85 29.40 2.92
C LEU A 92 7.34 30.75 2.40
N THR A 93 6.83 30.84 1.18
CA THR A 93 6.43 32.11 0.55
C THR A 93 4.92 32.27 0.39
N GLY A 94 4.18 31.17 0.39
CA GLY A 94 2.73 31.13 0.15
C GLY A 94 1.88 31.51 1.36
N ARG A 95 0.57 31.28 1.22
CA ARG A 95 -0.39 31.48 2.33
C ARG A 95 -0.13 30.47 3.46
N ARG A 96 -0.58 30.80 4.67
CA ARG A 96 -0.65 29.86 5.78
C ARG A 96 -1.94 29.05 5.69
N TYR A 97 -1.89 27.83 6.19
CA TYR A 97 -3.03 26.94 6.31
C TYR A 97 -3.24 26.59 7.79
N ASP A 98 -4.47 26.34 8.18
CA ASP A 98 -4.78 25.90 9.55
C ASP A 98 -4.09 24.58 9.88
N ALA A 99 -4.08 23.65 8.94
CA ALA A 99 -3.24 22.45 8.99
C ALA A 99 -2.59 22.14 7.63
N VAL A 100 -1.39 21.56 7.70
CA VAL A 100 -0.72 20.94 6.56
C VAL A 100 -0.54 19.46 6.89
N VAL A 101 -0.97 18.55 6.03
CA VAL A 101 -0.79 17.11 6.20
C VAL A 101 0.14 16.61 5.10
N SER A 102 1.30 16.09 5.49
CA SER A 102 2.28 15.51 4.56
C SER A 102 2.13 14.00 4.49
N LEU A 103 2.01 13.46 3.29
CA LEU A 103 2.25 12.03 3.09
C LEU A 103 3.77 11.77 3.08
N THR A 104 4.18 10.52 2.95
CA THR A 104 5.59 10.12 2.97
C THR A 104 6.19 9.88 1.57
N THR A 105 5.49 10.28 0.52
CA THR A 105 5.97 10.23 -0.88
C THR A 105 6.18 11.65 -1.43
N PRO A 106 7.42 12.02 -1.80
CA PRO A 106 8.65 11.20 -1.78
C PRO A 106 9.25 11.03 -0.37
N PRO A 107 10.22 10.12 -0.21
CA PRO A 107 10.98 10.04 1.03
C PRO A 107 11.47 11.39 1.53
N LEU A 108 11.53 11.59 2.84
CA LEU A 108 11.94 12.85 3.50
C LEU A 108 10.99 14.04 3.33
N LEU A 109 9.85 13.90 2.67
CA LEU A 109 8.88 15.01 2.55
C LEU A 109 8.49 15.61 3.92
N PRO A 110 8.28 14.86 5.00
CA PRO A 110 8.02 15.40 6.32
C PRO A 110 9.12 16.35 6.85
N VAL A 111 10.37 16.20 6.40
CA VAL A 111 11.47 17.11 6.76
C VAL A 111 11.22 18.53 6.23
N ALA A 112 10.62 18.68 5.03
CA ALA A 112 10.22 19.99 4.51
C ALA A 112 9.16 20.65 5.39
N MET A 113 8.24 19.86 5.96
CA MET A 113 7.23 20.35 6.91
C MET A 113 7.89 20.84 8.19
N ALA A 114 8.80 20.07 8.75
CA ALA A 114 9.53 20.45 9.96
C ALA A 114 10.36 21.73 9.77
N LEU A 115 11.02 21.89 8.61
CA LEU A 115 11.72 23.13 8.23
C LEU A 115 10.77 24.32 8.13
N THR A 116 9.60 24.13 7.53
CA THR A 116 8.57 25.17 7.41
C THR A 116 8.04 25.57 8.79
N ARG A 117 7.82 24.60 9.68
CA ARG A 117 7.44 24.86 11.08
C ARG A 117 8.53 25.66 11.80
N ALA A 118 9.80 25.27 11.67
CA ALA A 118 10.92 25.98 12.31
C ALA A 118 11.04 27.43 11.84
N LEU A 119 10.80 27.72 10.56
CA LEU A 119 11.00 29.04 9.96
C LEU A 119 9.77 29.94 9.99
N ARG A 120 8.56 29.37 9.97
CA ARG A 120 7.31 30.12 9.87
C ARG A 120 6.27 29.76 10.94
N GLY A 121 6.50 28.74 11.77
CA GLY A 121 5.56 28.25 12.74
C GLY A 121 4.29 27.61 12.13
N GLN A 122 4.39 27.04 10.91
CA GLN A 122 3.27 26.36 10.27
C GLN A 122 3.07 24.99 10.91
N PRO A 123 1.91 24.71 11.55
CA PRO A 123 1.64 23.39 12.12
C PRO A 123 1.45 22.36 11.01
N TYR A 124 1.81 21.10 11.28
CA TYR A 124 1.64 19.99 10.34
C TYR A 124 1.40 18.67 11.03
N GLY A 125 0.67 17.79 10.33
CA GLY A 125 0.55 16.37 10.59
C GLY A 125 1.27 15.52 9.55
N ILE A 126 1.46 14.25 9.84
CA ILE A 126 2.04 13.27 8.91
C ILE A 126 1.07 12.12 8.71
N TRP A 127 0.81 11.76 7.46
CA TRP A 127 0.18 10.50 7.08
C TRP A 127 1.25 9.52 6.62
N SER A 128 1.62 8.59 7.50
CA SER A 128 2.69 7.62 7.25
C SER A 128 2.16 6.47 6.40
N MET A 129 2.46 6.49 5.10
CA MET A 129 2.16 5.36 4.20
C MET A 129 3.27 4.31 4.28
N ASP A 130 4.53 4.74 4.16
CA ASP A 130 5.72 3.92 4.34
C ASP A 130 6.71 4.69 5.24
N LEU A 131 7.53 3.95 6.01
CA LEU A 131 8.57 4.56 6.84
C LEU A 131 9.90 4.62 6.09
N HIS A 132 10.41 5.83 5.92
CA HIS A 132 11.70 6.15 5.35
C HIS A 132 12.62 6.78 6.41
N PRO A 133 13.89 6.44 6.46
CA PRO A 133 14.69 5.63 5.55
C PRO A 133 14.67 4.12 5.84
N GLU A 134 13.76 3.64 6.70
CA GLU A 134 13.67 2.24 7.10
C GLU A 134 13.45 1.30 5.91
N ALA A 135 12.62 1.71 4.93
CA ALA A 135 12.34 0.90 3.76
C ALA A 135 13.59 0.70 2.88
N GLU A 136 14.38 1.75 2.67
CA GLU A 136 15.64 1.68 1.92
C GLU A 136 16.69 0.84 2.64
N ALA A 137 16.76 0.95 3.97
CA ALA A 137 17.67 0.13 4.78
C ALA A 137 17.25 -1.34 4.77
N ALA A 138 15.94 -1.63 4.79
CA ALA A 138 15.41 -3.00 4.78
C ALA A 138 15.74 -3.77 3.49
N VAL A 139 15.98 -3.08 2.38
CA VAL A 139 16.42 -3.68 1.09
C VAL A 139 17.92 -3.50 0.81
N GLY A 140 18.67 -2.93 1.77
CA GLY A 140 20.12 -2.76 1.64
C GLY A 140 20.53 -1.63 0.67
N MET A 141 19.62 -0.73 0.30
CA MET A 141 19.96 0.44 -0.54
C MET A 141 20.79 1.48 0.21
N ILE A 142 20.64 1.53 1.52
CA ILE A 142 21.46 2.34 2.43
C ILE A 142 21.94 1.47 3.60
N ASP A 143 23.13 1.79 4.08
CA ASP A 143 23.60 1.26 5.37
C ASP A 143 22.99 2.12 6.50
N GLY A 144 22.03 1.52 7.25
CA GLY A 144 21.33 2.22 8.33
C GLY A 144 22.26 2.66 9.46
N ASP A 145 23.34 1.90 9.72
CA ASP A 145 24.34 2.20 10.74
C ASP A 145 25.47 3.10 10.23
N GLY A 146 25.54 3.29 8.93
CA GLY A 146 26.50 4.20 8.28
C GLY A 146 26.22 5.68 8.61
N SER A 147 27.18 6.54 8.33
CA SER A 147 27.05 7.98 8.61
C SER A 147 25.85 8.64 7.89
N LEU A 148 25.61 8.28 6.62
CA LEU A 148 24.47 8.77 5.85
C LEU A 148 23.15 8.26 6.46
N GLY A 149 23.06 6.97 6.76
CA GLY A 149 21.87 6.38 7.38
C GLY A 149 21.50 7.08 8.67
N ARG A 150 22.48 7.25 9.59
CA ARG A 150 22.27 7.97 10.86
C ARG A 150 21.76 9.40 10.67
N VAL A 151 22.26 10.13 9.67
CA VAL A 151 21.77 11.49 9.37
C VAL A 151 20.33 11.45 8.86
N LEU A 152 20.00 10.53 7.96
CA LEU A 152 18.64 10.38 7.45
C LEU A 152 17.65 10.00 8.56
N TYR A 153 18.01 9.05 9.43
CA TYR A 153 17.20 8.70 10.61
C TYR A 153 17.01 9.91 11.53
N ALA A 154 18.08 10.65 11.85
CA ALA A 154 17.98 11.81 12.72
C ALA A 154 17.06 12.91 12.16
N LEU A 155 17.10 13.15 10.83
CA LEU A 155 16.23 14.12 10.15
C LEU A 155 14.76 13.67 10.17
N THR A 156 14.49 12.40 9.87
CA THR A 156 13.11 11.88 9.89
C THR A 156 12.57 11.83 11.32
N ASP A 157 13.34 11.34 12.29
CA ASP A 157 12.92 11.32 13.70
C ASP A 157 12.63 12.73 14.22
N TRP A 158 13.44 13.72 13.82
CA TRP A 158 13.16 15.13 14.13
C TRP A 158 11.84 15.58 13.50
N SER A 159 11.59 15.27 12.24
CA SER A 159 10.34 15.67 11.57
C SER A 159 9.11 15.00 12.19
N TYR A 160 9.22 13.73 12.58
CA TYR A 160 8.12 13.02 13.24
C TYR A 160 7.82 13.58 14.63
N ARG A 161 8.85 13.86 15.46
CA ARG A 161 8.67 14.43 16.81
C ARG A 161 8.07 15.84 16.81
N TRP A 162 8.21 16.57 15.70
CA TRP A 162 7.71 17.94 15.58
C TRP A 162 6.33 18.01 14.91
N ALA A 163 5.77 16.90 14.47
CA ALA A 163 4.40 16.85 13.98
C ALA A 163 3.40 17.04 15.12
N GLU A 164 2.28 17.72 14.88
CA GLU A 164 1.18 17.83 15.84
C GLU A 164 0.50 16.47 16.02
N PHE A 165 0.31 15.75 14.92
CA PHE A 165 -0.22 14.40 14.91
C PHE A 165 0.44 13.57 13.81
N VAL A 166 0.41 12.25 13.99
CA VAL A 166 0.88 11.28 12.99
C VAL A 166 -0.18 10.19 12.84
N VAL A 167 -0.62 9.98 11.61
CA VAL A 167 -1.50 8.86 11.27
C VAL A 167 -0.68 7.71 10.72
N ASP A 168 -0.79 6.57 11.38
CA ASP A 168 -0.19 5.30 11.00
C ASP A 168 -1.24 4.33 10.46
N LEU A 169 -0.79 3.24 9.84
CA LEU A 169 -1.66 2.24 9.19
C LEU A 169 -1.90 1.00 10.05
N GLY A 170 -1.29 0.92 11.23
CA GLY A 170 -1.48 -0.23 12.10
C GLY A 170 -0.53 -0.29 13.30
N PRO A 171 -0.77 -1.20 14.24
CA PRO A 171 -0.10 -1.21 15.55
C PRO A 171 1.42 -1.45 15.49
N TYR A 172 1.93 -2.14 14.47
CA TYR A 172 3.37 -2.34 14.31
C TYR A 172 4.06 -1.11 13.76
N MET A 173 3.43 -0.42 12.79
CA MET A 173 3.89 0.87 12.30
C MET A 173 3.83 1.91 13.43
N LYS A 174 2.72 2.00 14.17
CA LYS A 174 2.57 2.85 15.35
C LYS A 174 3.73 2.68 16.35
N ARG A 175 4.08 1.43 16.69
CA ARG A 175 5.20 1.14 17.60
C ARG A 175 6.55 1.62 17.05
N ARG A 176 6.79 1.54 15.74
CA ARG A 176 8.01 2.08 15.13
C ARG A 176 8.05 3.60 15.19
N ILE A 177 6.93 4.27 14.90
CA ILE A 177 6.82 5.73 14.96
C ILE A 177 6.99 6.22 16.41
N HIS A 178 6.39 5.54 17.37
CA HIS A 178 6.59 5.86 18.78
C HIS A 178 8.09 5.80 19.19
N ARG A 179 8.84 4.85 18.68
CA ARG A 179 10.30 4.75 18.89
C ARG A 179 11.09 5.91 18.29
N LYS A 180 10.55 6.64 17.31
CA LYS A 180 11.12 7.89 16.80
C LYS A 180 10.97 9.06 17.79
N GLY A 181 10.23 8.85 18.88
CA GLY A 181 10.00 9.83 19.95
C GLY A 181 8.72 10.63 19.79
N VAL A 182 7.75 10.14 19.00
CA VAL A 182 6.40 10.72 18.92
C VAL A 182 5.60 10.30 20.15
N ALA A 183 4.90 11.25 20.77
CA ALA A 183 4.05 10.99 21.93
C ALA A 183 2.85 10.11 21.54
N GLU A 184 2.38 9.25 22.46
CA GLU A 184 1.28 8.32 22.19
C GLU A 184 -0.02 9.04 21.82
N GLU A 185 -0.26 10.20 22.41
CA GLU A 185 -1.44 11.04 22.20
C GLU A 185 -1.50 11.66 20.81
N ALA A 186 -0.33 11.79 20.17
CA ALA A 186 -0.20 12.31 18.81
C ALA A 186 -0.26 11.20 17.74
N LEU A 187 -0.39 9.93 18.15
CA LEU A 187 -0.43 8.78 17.26
C LEU A 187 -1.85 8.29 17.04
N HIS A 188 -2.31 8.33 15.80
CA HIS A 188 -3.63 7.89 15.37
C HIS A 188 -3.51 6.77 14.34
N THR A 189 -4.18 5.65 14.58
CA THR A 189 -4.18 4.54 13.63
C THR A 189 -5.43 4.61 12.76
N ILE A 190 -5.25 4.95 11.48
CA ILE A 190 -6.31 4.92 10.47
C ILE A 190 -5.77 4.13 9.28
N PRO A 191 -6.31 2.93 9.00
CA PRO A 191 -5.84 2.11 7.89
C PRO A 191 -6.17 2.76 6.54
N VAL A 192 -5.50 2.30 5.48
CA VAL A 192 -5.97 2.55 4.11
C VAL A 192 -7.17 1.65 3.80
N TRP A 193 -7.91 1.98 2.74
CA TRP A 193 -9.23 1.43 2.47
C TRP A 193 -9.41 0.96 1.02
N ASN A 194 -10.55 0.35 0.77
CA ASN A 194 -11.12 0.16 -0.56
C ASN A 194 -12.58 0.62 -0.58
N LYS A 195 -13.17 0.69 -1.77
CA LYS A 195 -14.56 1.10 -1.98
C LYS A 195 -15.46 -0.14 -2.02
N LYS A 196 -16.50 -0.16 -1.21
CA LYS A 196 -17.45 -1.29 -1.13
C LYS A 196 -18.17 -1.58 -2.45
N ASP A 197 -18.35 -0.53 -3.28
CA ASP A 197 -19.07 -0.64 -4.56
C ASP A 197 -18.12 -0.94 -5.74
N GLU A 198 -16.82 -0.65 -5.60
CA GLU A 198 -15.81 -0.90 -6.64
C GLU A 198 -15.28 -2.34 -6.59
N VAL A 199 -15.13 -2.90 -5.37
CA VAL A 199 -14.70 -4.28 -5.16
C VAL A 199 -15.80 -5.04 -4.42
N VAL A 200 -16.44 -5.94 -5.14
CA VAL A 200 -17.51 -6.81 -4.63
C VAL A 200 -17.20 -8.26 -5.00
N PRO A 201 -17.62 -9.24 -4.17
CA PRO A 201 -17.52 -10.64 -4.53
C PRO A 201 -18.33 -10.93 -5.80
N ILE A 202 -17.70 -11.54 -6.81
CA ILE A 202 -18.35 -11.99 -8.03
C ILE A 202 -18.24 -13.52 -8.09
N PRO A 203 -19.37 -14.26 -8.25
CA PRO A 203 -19.34 -15.70 -8.51
C PRO A 203 -18.63 -16.02 -9.84
N ASP A 204 -18.01 -17.19 -9.92
CA ASP A 204 -17.23 -17.59 -11.09
C ASP A 204 -18.13 -17.65 -12.36
N GLU A 205 -19.38 -18.06 -12.21
CA GLU A 205 -20.38 -18.13 -13.31
C GLU A 205 -20.76 -16.74 -13.87
N GLU A 206 -20.55 -15.68 -13.07
CA GLU A 206 -20.83 -14.29 -13.46
C GLU A 206 -19.54 -13.52 -13.84
N ASN A 207 -18.37 -14.17 -13.77
CA ASN A 207 -17.09 -13.54 -13.99
C ASN A 207 -16.57 -13.80 -15.41
N PRO A 208 -16.66 -12.84 -16.35
CA PRO A 208 -16.25 -13.04 -17.72
C PRO A 208 -14.75 -13.33 -17.89
N LEU A 209 -13.93 -12.94 -16.91
CA LEU A 209 -12.48 -13.15 -16.97
C LEU A 209 -12.09 -14.62 -16.73
N VAL A 210 -12.96 -15.46 -16.16
CA VAL A 210 -12.67 -16.88 -15.90
C VAL A 210 -12.40 -17.59 -17.23
N GLU A 211 -13.29 -17.43 -18.22
CA GLU A 211 -13.14 -18.00 -19.58
C GLU A 211 -12.00 -17.30 -20.35
N GLU A 212 -11.92 -15.95 -20.27
CA GLU A 212 -10.90 -15.15 -20.96
C GLU A 212 -9.47 -15.57 -20.58
N VAL A 213 -9.24 -15.90 -19.32
CA VAL A 213 -7.92 -16.29 -18.79
C VAL A 213 -7.70 -17.81 -18.82
N GLY A 214 -8.74 -18.62 -19.12
CA GLY A 214 -8.66 -20.08 -19.18
C GLY A 214 -8.52 -20.72 -17.79
N LEU A 215 -9.31 -20.23 -16.82
CA LEU A 215 -9.26 -20.68 -15.42
C LEU A 215 -10.45 -21.56 -15.02
N GLU A 216 -11.27 -21.98 -16.00
CA GLU A 216 -12.41 -22.86 -15.74
C GLU A 216 -11.96 -24.14 -15.01
N GLU A 217 -12.71 -24.53 -14.01
CA GLU A 217 -12.45 -25.72 -13.18
C GLU A 217 -11.07 -25.71 -12.47
N LYS A 218 -10.39 -24.55 -12.38
CA LYS A 218 -9.13 -24.41 -11.63
C LYS A 218 -9.38 -23.91 -10.23
N PHE A 219 -8.57 -24.40 -9.30
CA PHE A 219 -8.38 -23.75 -8.01
C PHE A 219 -7.28 -22.70 -8.15
N VAL A 220 -7.64 -21.43 -8.03
CA VAL A 220 -6.76 -20.29 -8.34
C VAL A 220 -6.13 -19.72 -7.09
N VAL A 221 -4.80 -19.84 -6.99
CA VAL A 221 -3.95 -19.20 -5.98
C VAL A 221 -3.39 -17.92 -6.60
N MET A 222 -3.90 -16.75 -6.20
CA MET A 222 -3.63 -15.50 -6.90
C MET A 222 -2.82 -14.49 -6.09
N TYR A 223 -1.82 -13.89 -6.72
CA TYR A 223 -1.19 -12.66 -6.26
C TYR A 223 -1.60 -11.49 -7.16
N SER A 224 -2.18 -10.43 -6.60
CA SER A 224 -2.55 -9.24 -7.35
C SER A 224 -1.89 -7.99 -6.78
N GLY A 225 -1.19 -7.23 -7.63
CA GLY A 225 -0.58 -5.95 -7.29
C GLY A 225 0.89 -5.81 -7.67
N ASN A 226 1.55 -4.79 -7.10
CA ASN A 226 2.97 -4.54 -7.34
C ASN A 226 3.84 -5.60 -6.65
N ALA A 227 4.63 -6.35 -7.41
CA ALA A 227 5.65 -7.29 -6.92
C ALA A 227 6.91 -6.51 -6.48
N GLY A 228 6.79 -5.75 -5.39
CA GLY A 228 7.81 -4.88 -4.85
C GLY A 228 8.90 -5.63 -4.06
N LEU A 229 9.99 -4.91 -3.72
CA LEU A 229 11.14 -5.47 -3.00
C LEU A 229 10.82 -5.92 -1.56
N GLY A 230 9.75 -5.39 -0.96
CA GLY A 230 9.26 -5.81 0.36
C GLY A 230 8.52 -7.15 0.38
N HIS A 231 8.23 -7.72 -0.79
CA HIS A 231 7.58 -9.02 -0.91
C HIS A 231 8.59 -10.16 -0.99
N ARG A 232 8.12 -11.37 -0.67
CA ARG A 232 8.87 -12.62 -0.84
C ARG A 232 7.99 -13.62 -1.58
N PHE A 233 8.57 -14.35 -2.52
CA PHE A 233 7.84 -15.29 -3.36
C PHE A 233 8.46 -16.68 -3.35
N GLU A 234 9.59 -16.85 -2.71
CA GLU A 234 10.40 -18.05 -2.73
C GLU A 234 9.56 -19.29 -2.37
N GLU A 235 8.87 -19.29 -1.25
CA GLU A 235 8.02 -20.40 -0.78
C GLU A 235 6.78 -20.62 -1.67
N VAL A 236 6.25 -19.53 -2.23
CA VAL A 236 5.08 -19.59 -3.13
C VAL A 236 5.47 -20.22 -4.46
N LEU A 237 6.63 -19.87 -5.01
CA LEU A 237 7.14 -20.41 -6.27
C LEU A 237 7.52 -21.90 -6.15
N ASP A 238 8.12 -22.30 -5.04
CA ASP A 238 8.42 -23.70 -4.78
C ASP A 238 7.14 -24.52 -4.52
N ALA A 239 6.10 -23.93 -3.91
CA ALA A 239 4.79 -24.54 -3.82
C ALA A 239 4.12 -24.69 -5.20
N ALA A 240 4.26 -23.69 -6.10
CA ALA A 240 3.79 -23.81 -7.49
C ALA A 240 4.47 -24.97 -8.21
N LYS A 241 5.79 -25.13 -8.04
CA LYS A 241 6.54 -26.25 -8.57
C LYS A 241 6.10 -27.59 -7.96
N HIS A 242 5.76 -27.64 -6.66
CA HIS A 242 5.22 -28.83 -6.03
C HIS A 242 3.91 -29.31 -6.67
N PHE A 243 3.06 -28.34 -7.09
CA PHE A 243 1.78 -28.62 -7.74
C PHE A 243 1.88 -28.74 -9.27
N ASP A 244 3.06 -28.62 -9.87
CA ASP A 244 3.21 -28.79 -11.31
C ASP A 244 2.78 -30.20 -11.77
N GLY A 245 2.14 -30.28 -12.93
CA GLY A 245 1.49 -31.50 -13.41
C GLY A 245 0.10 -31.77 -12.84
N ARG A 246 -0.36 -30.99 -11.85
CA ARG A 246 -1.77 -31.01 -11.41
C ARG A 246 -2.56 -29.98 -12.22
N SER A 247 -3.43 -30.47 -13.08
CA SER A 247 -4.22 -29.60 -13.97
C SER A 247 -5.28 -28.74 -13.25
N ASP A 248 -5.55 -29.02 -11.99
CA ASP A 248 -6.63 -28.46 -11.18
C ASP A 248 -6.21 -27.32 -10.23
N ILE A 249 -4.89 -26.98 -10.13
CA ILE A 249 -4.37 -25.87 -9.32
C ILE A 249 -3.56 -24.94 -10.21
N HIS A 250 -3.88 -23.65 -10.17
CA HIS A 250 -3.22 -22.64 -10.97
C HIS A 250 -2.76 -21.44 -10.12
N PHE A 251 -1.53 -21.01 -10.33
CA PHE A 251 -0.95 -19.82 -9.71
C PHE A 251 -1.03 -18.66 -10.68
N LEU A 252 -1.81 -17.66 -10.32
CA LEU A 252 -2.03 -16.46 -11.13
C LEU A 252 -1.37 -15.24 -10.50
N PHE A 253 -0.43 -14.63 -11.20
CA PHE A 253 0.14 -13.34 -10.83
C PHE A 253 -0.43 -12.26 -11.73
N VAL A 254 -0.95 -11.17 -11.14
CA VAL A 254 -1.49 -10.03 -11.88
C VAL A 254 -0.83 -8.76 -11.39
N GLY A 255 -0.24 -7.99 -12.31
CA GLY A 255 0.35 -6.71 -11.97
C GLY A 255 1.70 -6.42 -12.58
N SER A 256 2.52 -5.69 -11.86
CA SER A 256 3.87 -5.31 -12.29
C SER A 256 4.83 -5.30 -11.08
N GLY A 257 6.05 -4.83 -11.29
CA GLY A 257 6.99 -4.62 -10.19
C GLY A 257 8.37 -5.20 -10.45
N PRO A 258 9.36 -4.78 -9.64
CA PRO A 258 10.77 -5.14 -9.88
C PRO A 258 11.06 -6.65 -9.72
N ARG A 259 10.17 -7.43 -9.10
CA ARG A 259 10.35 -8.88 -8.94
C ARG A 259 9.58 -9.71 -9.99
N ARG A 260 8.92 -9.07 -10.96
CA ARG A 260 8.19 -9.78 -12.03
C ARG A 260 9.11 -10.71 -12.81
N GLU A 261 10.23 -10.20 -13.30
CA GLU A 261 11.20 -10.97 -14.08
C GLU A 261 11.72 -12.20 -13.32
N GLU A 262 11.90 -12.10 -12.01
CA GLU A 262 12.28 -13.21 -11.16
C GLU A 262 11.25 -14.34 -11.16
N ILE A 263 9.96 -13.98 -11.07
CA ILE A 263 8.84 -14.93 -11.06
C ILE A 263 8.71 -15.60 -12.42
N GLU A 264 8.72 -14.82 -13.51
CA GLU A 264 8.64 -15.32 -14.87
C GLU A 264 9.83 -16.23 -15.21
N ASN A 265 11.07 -15.82 -14.86
CA ASN A 265 12.27 -16.63 -15.05
C ASN A 265 12.27 -17.93 -14.22
N PHE A 266 11.64 -17.91 -13.04
CA PHE A 266 11.49 -19.15 -12.24
C PHE A 266 10.54 -20.12 -12.94
N ALA A 267 9.39 -19.65 -13.41
CA ALA A 267 8.42 -20.46 -14.14
C ALA A 267 9.02 -21.07 -15.41
N GLU A 268 9.74 -20.27 -16.21
CA GLU A 268 10.40 -20.72 -17.43
C GLU A 268 11.48 -21.78 -17.14
N ARG A 269 12.38 -21.51 -16.19
CA ARG A 269 13.46 -22.45 -15.83
C ARG A 269 12.97 -23.81 -15.35
N HIS A 270 11.81 -23.84 -14.72
CA HIS A 270 11.22 -25.09 -14.20
C HIS A 270 10.14 -25.66 -15.13
N GLY A 271 9.82 -24.98 -16.23
CA GLY A 271 8.81 -25.42 -17.21
C GLY A 271 7.40 -25.51 -16.60
N LEU A 272 7.06 -24.61 -15.65
CA LEU A 272 5.79 -24.66 -14.94
C LEU A 272 4.63 -24.37 -15.87
N SER A 273 3.69 -25.30 -15.96
CA SER A 273 2.46 -25.15 -16.74
C SER A 273 1.31 -24.57 -15.93
N ASN A 274 1.44 -24.52 -14.61
CA ASN A 274 0.45 -24.10 -13.65
C ASN A 274 0.70 -22.69 -13.07
N LEU A 275 1.55 -21.87 -13.72
CA LEU A 275 1.82 -20.49 -13.32
C LEU A 275 1.70 -19.55 -14.52
N THR A 276 0.91 -18.47 -14.34
CA THR A 276 0.73 -17.41 -15.34
C THR A 276 0.98 -16.05 -14.69
N TYR A 277 1.66 -15.15 -15.40
CA TYR A 277 1.83 -13.74 -15.01
C TYR A 277 1.17 -12.84 -16.04
N LEU A 278 0.21 -12.01 -15.61
CA LEU A 278 -0.54 -11.06 -16.43
C LEU A 278 -0.26 -9.61 -16.00
N ASP A 279 -0.46 -8.68 -16.92
CA ASP A 279 -0.49 -7.26 -16.60
C ASP A 279 -1.75 -6.90 -15.80
N TYR A 280 -1.80 -5.66 -15.26
CA TYR A 280 -3.01 -5.17 -14.60
C TYR A 280 -4.20 -5.16 -15.55
N PHE A 281 -5.32 -5.66 -15.08
CA PHE A 281 -6.60 -5.42 -15.75
C PHE A 281 -7.02 -3.94 -15.64
N PRO A 282 -7.85 -3.44 -16.57
CA PRO A 282 -8.47 -2.13 -16.44
C PRO A 282 -9.19 -1.94 -15.10
N ARG A 283 -9.21 -0.70 -14.59
CA ARG A 283 -9.74 -0.42 -13.24
C ARG A 283 -11.22 -0.80 -13.09
N ASP A 284 -12.02 -0.63 -14.12
CA ASP A 284 -13.43 -1.01 -14.14
C ASP A 284 -13.66 -2.52 -14.06
N GLN A 285 -12.61 -3.32 -14.32
CA GLN A 285 -12.61 -4.79 -14.19
C GLN A 285 -12.05 -5.28 -12.85
N ILE A 286 -11.68 -4.42 -11.91
CA ILE A 286 -11.00 -4.82 -10.67
C ILE A 286 -11.79 -5.83 -9.85
N LYS A 287 -13.13 -5.71 -9.80
CA LYS A 287 -14.01 -6.67 -9.11
C LYS A 287 -13.94 -8.06 -9.72
N TYR A 288 -13.90 -8.14 -11.05
CA TYR A 288 -13.76 -9.40 -11.78
C TYR A 288 -12.35 -10.00 -11.58
N SER A 289 -11.32 -9.16 -11.75
CA SER A 289 -9.93 -9.58 -11.56
C SER A 289 -9.68 -10.15 -10.15
N LEU A 290 -10.08 -9.44 -9.10
CA LEU A 290 -9.89 -9.93 -7.73
C LEU A 290 -10.78 -11.15 -7.40
N SER A 291 -11.89 -11.32 -8.10
CA SER A 291 -12.76 -12.48 -7.91
C SER A 291 -12.30 -13.74 -8.65
N LEU A 292 -11.26 -13.68 -9.51
CA LEU A 292 -10.65 -14.86 -10.12
C LEU A 292 -10.02 -15.83 -9.10
N ALA A 293 -9.67 -15.34 -7.93
CA ALA A 293 -8.98 -16.12 -6.92
C ALA A 293 -9.92 -16.98 -6.09
N ASP A 294 -9.55 -18.23 -5.82
CA ASP A 294 -10.07 -18.99 -4.70
C ASP A 294 -9.40 -18.61 -3.37
N VAL A 295 -8.11 -18.27 -3.45
CA VAL A 295 -7.30 -17.75 -2.34
C VAL A 295 -6.32 -16.70 -2.85
N HIS A 296 -6.23 -15.58 -2.14
CA HIS A 296 -5.24 -14.56 -2.44
C HIS A 296 -3.97 -14.70 -1.62
N LEU A 297 -2.83 -14.58 -2.30
CA LEU A 297 -1.52 -14.50 -1.69
C LEU A 297 -1.26 -13.08 -1.18
N LEU A 298 -0.82 -13.00 0.05
CA LEU A 298 -0.24 -11.82 0.66
C LEU A 298 1.16 -12.15 1.13
N THR A 299 2.17 -11.45 0.67
CA THR A 299 3.56 -11.74 1.07
C THR A 299 4.19 -10.52 1.70
N LEU A 300 5.09 -10.73 2.66
CA LEU A 300 5.84 -9.65 3.30
C LEU A 300 7.18 -10.19 3.82
N ARG A 301 8.28 -9.51 3.51
CA ARG A 301 9.56 -9.79 4.15
C ARG A 301 9.54 -9.34 5.60
N ARG A 302 10.16 -10.11 6.50
CA ARG A 302 10.25 -9.79 7.92
C ARG A 302 10.86 -8.41 8.19
N SER A 303 11.82 -7.99 7.39
CA SER A 303 12.43 -6.65 7.48
C SER A 303 11.44 -5.51 7.27
N PHE A 304 10.32 -5.74 6.59
CA PHE A 304 9.29 -4.74 6.31
C PHE A 304 8.16 -4.68 7.34
N ALA A 305 8.14 -5.56 8.34
CA ALA A 305 7.13 -5.54 9.39
C ALA A 305 7.08 -4.18 10.12
N GLY A 306 5.93 -3.51 10.06
CA GLY A 306 5.70 -2.18 10.61
C GLY A 306 6.42 -1.03 9.87
N ILE A 307 7.00 -1.29 8.68
CA ILE A 307 7.56 -0.26 7.80
C ILE A 307 6.57 0.12 6.71
N ALA A 308 5.95 -0.90 6.12
CA ALA A 308 4.91 -0.76 5.12
C ALA A 308 3.77 -1.74 5.44
N VAL A 309 2.55 -1.35 5.15
CA VAL A 309 1.37 -2.22 5.27
C VAL A 309 0.85 -2.53 3.87
N PRO A 310 0.86 -3.80 3.44
CA PRO A 310 0.37 -4.17 2.12
C PRO A 310 -1.11 -3.85 1.95
N GLY A 311 -1.44 -2.75 1.27
CA GLY A 311 -2.81 -2.29 1.03
C GLY A 311 -3.69 -3.28 0.25
N LYS A 312 -3.07 -4.25 -0.45
CA LYS A 312 -3.80 -5.33 -1.15
C LYS A 312 -4.64 -6.20 -0.20
N LEU A 313 -4.28 -6.28 1.10
CA LEU A 313 -5.09 -6.99 2.10
C LEU A 313 -6.55 -6.52 2.05
N TYR A 314 -6.78 -5.21 2.02
CA TYR A 314 -8.13 -4.64 2.06
C TYR A 314 -8.93 -4.94 0.79
N GLY A 315 -8.28 -5.02 -0.37
CA GLY A 315 -8.89 -5.46 -1.63
C GLY A 315 -9.29 -6.93 -1.62
N ILE A 316 -8.45 -7.78 -1.02
CA ILE A 316 -8.74 -9.22 -0.85
C ILE A 316 -9.98 -9.41 0.05
N LEU A 317 -10.00 -8.71 1.18
CA LEU A 317 -11.14 -8.76 2.10
C LEU A 317 -12.41 -8.20 1.44
N ALA A 318 -12.29 -7.13 0.66
CA ALA A 318 -13.41 -6.56 -0.10
C ALA A 318 -13.97 -7.54 -1.14
N ALA A 319 -13.12 -8.33 -1.81
CA ALA A 319 -13.53 -9.36 -2.76
C ALA A 319 -14.12 -10.61 -2.07
N GLY A 320 -14.16 -10.67 -0.74
CA GLY A 320 -14.69 -11.80 0.01
C GLY A 320 -13.90 -13.10 -0.21
N ARG A 321 -12.59 -12.99 -0.41
CA ARG A 321 -11.71 -14.14 -0.63
C ARG A 321 -10.77 -14.34 0.58
N PRO A 322 -10.43 -15.60 0.93
CA PRO A 322 -9.48 -15.85 2.01
C PRO A 322 -8.07 -15.41 1.65
N VAL A 323 -7.30 -15.03 2.66
CA VAL A 323 -5.89 -14.65 2.53
C VAL A 323 -5.01 -15.84 2.85
N LEU A 324 -4.02 -16.13 2.01
CA LEU A 324 -2.86 -16.95 2.37
C LEU A 324 -1.64 -16.02 2.50
N MET A 325 -1.26 -15.71 3.72
CA MET A 325 -0.11 -14.85 3.97
C MET A 325 1.17 -15.66 4.18
N VAL A 326 2.21 -15.31 3.42
CA VAL A 326 3.59 -15.81 3.65
C VAL A 326 4.44 -14.63 4.14
N GLY A 327 4.72 -14.63 5.44
CA GLY A 327 5.41 -13.50 6.06
C GLY A 327 5.32 -13.51 7.58
N PRO A 328 5.83 -12.44 8.23
CA PRO A 328 5.89 -12.39 9.69
C PRO A 328 4.50 -12.27 10.31
N GLU A 329 4.20 -13.15 11.26
CA GLU A 329 3.03 -13.03 12.14
C GLU A 329 3.03 -11.69 12.87
N ALA A 330 4.20 -11.28 13.38
CA ALA A 330 4.40 -9.99 14.02
C ALA A 330 4.47 -8.84 12.98
N SER A 331 3.36 -8.55 12.33
CA SER A 331 3.14 -7.45 11.39
C SER A 331 1.68 -7.00 11.40
N ASP A 332 1.40 -5.83 10.86
CA ASP A 332 0.03 -5.27 10.80
C ASP A 332 -0.92 -6.18 10.05
N SER A 333 -0.50 -6.71 8.91
CA SER A 333 -1.29 -7.68 8.14
C SER A 333 -1.43 -9.03 8.86
N GLY A 334 -0.34 -9.53 9.47
CA GLY A 334 -0.37 -10.79 10.22
C GLY A 334 -1.34 -10.74 11.39
N GLU A 335 -1.31 -9.65 12.18
CA GLU A 335 -2.25 -9.43 13.29
C GLU A 335 -3.70 -9.33 12.79
N THR A 336 -3.93 -8.62 11.69
CA THR A 336 -5.29 -8.51 11.11
C THR A 336 -5.83 -9.87 10.69
N ILE A 337 -5.03 -10.69 9.99
CA ILE A 337 -5.44 -12.01 9.52
C ILE A 337 -5.76 -12.94 10.70
N GLN A 338 -4.91 -12.97 11.71
CA GLN A 338 -5.11 -13.84 12.89
C GLN A 338 -6.27 -13.37 13.76
N ARG A 339 -6.32 -12.07 14.09
CA ARG A 339 -7.35 -11.51 14.97
C ARG A 339 -8.76 -11.70 14.42
N HIS A 340 -8.92 -11.59 13.11
CA HIS A 340 -10.22 -11.68 12.45
C HIS A 340 -10.47 -13.02 11.77
N GLU A 341 -9.51 -13.97 11.82
CA GLU A 341 -9.60 -15.30 11.22
C GLU A 341 -10.01 -15.27 9.74
N VAL A 342 -9.41 -14.32 8.98
CA VAL A 342 -9.76 -14.06 7.57
C VAL A 342 -8.82 -14.75 6.57
N GLY A 343 -8.04 -15.72 7.05
CA GLY A 343 -7.12 -16.48 6.21
C GLY A 343 -6.14 -17.34 6.99
N THR A 344 -5.17 -17.88 6.27
CA THR A 344 -4.08 -18.69 6.81
C THR A 344 -2.77 -17.92 6.75
N LEU A 345 -1.95 -18.05 7.80
CA LEU A 345 -0.65 -17.40 7.88
C LEU A 345 0.46 -18.44 8.02
N VAL A 346 1.44 -18.35 7.14
CA VAL A 346 2.70 -19.11 7.20
C VAL A 346 3.83 -18.13 7.51
N ASP A 347 4.45 -18.25 8.69
CA ASP A 347 5.61 -17.45 9.08
C ASP A 347 6.90 -18.27 8.93
N PRO A 348 7.67 -18.12 7.83
CA PRO A 348 8.90 -18.88 7.60
C PRO A 348 9.94 -18.72 8.71
N GLY A 349 9.91 -17.59 9.43
CA GLY A 349 10.86 -17.37 10.53
C GLY A 349 10.54 -18.12 11.82
N ARG A 350 9.40 -18.82 11.89
CA ARG A 350 8.99 -19.68 13.01
C ARG A 350 9.08 -21.16 12.71
N LEU A 351 9.40 -21.51 11.48
CA LEU A 351 9.54 -22.89 11.01
C LEU A 351 11.01 -23.33 10.99
N GLY A 352 11.26 -24.62 10.90
CA GLY A 352 12.58 -25.21 10.99
C GLY A 352 13.50 -24.94 9.80
N GLY A 353 12.98 -24.34 8.74
CA GLY A 353 13.74 -24.01 7.53
C GLY A 353 12.83 -23.67 6.36
N GLU A 354 13.45 -23.44 5.21
CA GLU A 354 12.76 -23.09 3.96
C GLU A 354 11.86 -24.24 3.47
N ALA A 355 12.32 -25.47 3.56
CA ALA A 355 11.53 -26.65 3.17
C ALA A 355 10.25 -26.76 4.01
N ASP A 356 10.34 -26.59 5.33
CA ASP A 356 9.17 -26.63 6.22
C ASP A 356 8.18 -25.50 5.89
N ALA A 357 8.67 -24.35 5.45
CA ALA A 357 7.83 -23.22 5.04
C ALA A 357 7.10 -23.51 3.72
N VAL A 358 7.76 -24.15 2.75
CA VAL A 358 7.14 -24.62 1.51
C VAL A 358 6.06 -25.65 1.80
N ASP A 359 6.36 -26.66 2.64
CA ASP A 359 5.39 -27.67 3.05
C ASP A 359 4.17 -27.05 3.73
N ALA A 360 4.35 -26.04 4.59
CA ALA A 360 3.26 -25.32 5.22
C ALA A 360 2.39 -24.55 4.22
N VAL A 361 2.98 -23.93 3.19
CA VAL A 361 2.24 -23.27 2.10
C VAL A 361 1.45 -24.30 1.30
N VAL A 362 2.08 -25.44 0.95
CA VAL A 362 1.43 -26.54 0.24
C VAL A 362 0.23 -27.08 1.02
N GLU A 363 0.39 -27.32 2.32
CA GLU A 363 -0.70 -27.83 3.17
C GLU A 363 -1.84 -26.79 3.32
N ALA A 364 -1.50 -25.50 3.43
CA ALA A 364 -2.52 -24.44 3.46
C ALA A 364 -3.35 -24.41 2.16
N ILE A 365 -2.69 -24.54 0.99
CA ILE A 365 -3.37 -24.61 -0.31
C ILE A 365 -4.25 -25.86 -0.40
N ARG A 366 -3.73 -27.03 0.00
CA ARG A 366 -4.49 -28.29 0.02
C ARG A 366 -5.72 -28.19 0.91
N HIS A 367 -5.56 -27.61 2.10
CA HIS A 367 -6.67 -27.41 3.04
C HIS A 367 -7.75 -26.51 2.45
N LEU A 368 -7.39 -25.30 2.01
CA LEU A 368 -8.34 -24.34 1.43
C LEU A 368 -9.05 -24.89 0.17
N ARG A 369 -8.37 -25.72 -0.62
CA ARG A 369 -8.98 -26.40 -1.76
C ARG A 369 -9.91 -27.54 -1.32
N GLY A 370 -9.51 -28.33 -0.32
CA GLY A 370 -10.24 -29.50 0.15
C GLY A 370 -11.51 -29.19 0.95
N PHE A 371 -11.60 -27.97 1.51
CA PHE A 371 -12.71 -27.54 2.36
C PHE A 371 -13.39 -26.26 1.82
N PRO A 372 -14.17 -26.37 0.73
CA PRO A 372 -14.77 -25.23 0.07
C PRO A 372 -15.74 -24.42 0.95
N GLU A 373 -16.49 -25.07 1.81
CA GLU A 373 -17.43 -24.39 2.73
C GLU A 373 -16.66 -23.54 3.76
N GLU A 374 -15.57 -24.07 4.32
CA GLU A 374 -14.71 -23.33 5.24
C GLU A 374 -14.04 -22.15 4.51
N ARG A 375 -13.52 -22.37 3.29
CA ARG A 375 -12.95 -21.34 2.45
C ARG A 375 -13.92 -20.19 2.19
N GLN A 376 -15.17 -20.51 1.85
CA GLN A 376 -16.24 -19.52 1.65
C GLN A 376 -16.57 -18.77 2.94
N ALA A 377 -16.65 -19.47 4.08
CA ALA A 377 -16.90 -18.85 5.38
C ALA A 377 -15.79 -17.88 5.79
N ILE A 378 -14.52 -18.22 5.53
CA ILE A 378 -13.37 -17.34 5.76
C ILE A 378 -13.49 -16.10 4.88
N GLY A 379 -13.79 -16.25 3.59
CA GLY A 379 -13.98 -15.14 2.66
C GLY A 379 -15.13 -14.20 3.06
N ALA A 380 -16.29 -14.77 3.43
CA ALA A 380 -17.45 -14.01 3.90
C ALA A 380 -17.11 -13.18 5.15
N ARG A 381 -16.44 -13.78 6.13
CA ARG A 381 -15.95 -13.09 7.33
C ARG A 381 -14.98 -11.96 6.96
N GLY A 382 -14.10 -12.19 5.98
CA GLY A 382 -13.22 -11.15 5.44
C GLY A 382 -13.99 -9.96 4.90
N ARG A 383 -15.06 -10.19 4.15
CA ARG A 383 -15.96 -9.14 3.64
C ARG A 383 -16.66 -8.36 4.76
N GLU A 384 -17.14 -9.04 5.79
CA GLU A 384 -17.73 -8.38 6.96
C GLU A 384 -16.74 -7.46 7.68
N VAL A 385 -15.52 -7.95 7.92
CA VAL A 385 -14.43 -7.16 8.54
C VAL A 385 -14.05 -5.96 7.67
N PHE A 386 -14.03 -6.14 6.34
CA PHE A 386 -13.79 -5.04 5.41
C PHE A 386 -14.85 -3.94 5.55
N LEU A 387 -16.14 -4.30 5.50
CA LEU A 387 -17.25 -3.34 5.59
C LEU A 387 -17.29 -2.61 6.94
N ASP A 388 -16.92 -3.29 8.03
CA ASP A 388 -16.89 -2.71 9.37
C ASP A 388 -15.70 -1.75 9.58
N ARG A 389 -14.51 -2.05 8.99
CA ARG A 389 -13.27 -1.40 9.40
C ARG A 389 -12.45 -0.74 8.30
N PHE A 390 -12.56 -1.21 7.06
CA PHE A 390 -11.63 -0.87 5.97
C PHE A 390 -12.34 -0.31 4.73
N GLU A 391 -13.63 -0.04 4.87
CA GLU A 391 -14.41 0.64 3.86
C GLU A 391 -14.08 2.14 3.84
N GLN A 392 -14.06 2.74 2.65
CA GLN A 392 -13.64 4.13 2.42
C GLN A 392 -14.36 5.12 3.33
N GLU A 393 -15.70 5.06 3.39
CA GLU A 393 -16.52 6.00 4.16
C GLU A 393 -16.13 5.97 5.65
N THR A 394 -16.03 4.75 6.23
CA THR A 394 -15.62 4.54 7.63
C THR A 394 -14.23 5.14 7.92
N CYS A 395 -13.24 4.91 7.05
CA CYS A 395 -11.89 5.43 7.26
C CYS A 395 -11.81 6.94 7.04
N CYS A 396 -12.51 7.47 6.01
CA CYS A 396 -12.55 8.90 5.75
C CYS A 396 -13.29 9.69 6.85
N GLU A 397 -14.32 9.11 7.48
CA GLU A 397 -14.98 9.70 8.65
C GLU A 397 -14.04 9.82 9.85
N GLN A 398 -13.22 8.78 10.13
CA GLN A 398 -12.18 8.85 11.18
C GLN A 398 -11.18 9.99 10.91
N TRP A 399 -10.82 10.20 9.64
CA TRP A 399 -9.99 11.33 9.23
C TRP A 399 -10.69 12.68 9.45
N ALA A 400 -11.97 12.80 9.10
CA ALA A 400 -12.75 14.02 9.29
C ALA A 400 -12.87 14.37 10.77
N GLU A 401 -13.11 13.38 11.64
CA GLU A 401 -13.13 13.55 13.09
C GLU A 401 -11.77 14.00 13.65
N LEU A 402 -10.68 13.40 13.21
CA LEU A 402 -9.33 13.78 13.61
C LEU A 402 -9.04 15.23 13.21
N LEU A 403 -9.23 15.57 11.93
CA LEU A 403 -8.96 16.89 11.42
C LEU A 403 -9.91 17.96 12.01
N GLY A 404 -11.16 17.61 12.27
CA GLY A 404 -12.11 18.49 12.98
C GLY A 404 -11.66 18.86 14.40
N ARG A 405 -10.95 17.96 15.09
CA ARG A 405 -10.34 18.23 16.40
C ARG A 405 -9.10 19.11 16.31
N GLU A 406 -8.26 18.87 15.29
CA GLU A 406 -6.97 19.55 15.12
C GLU A 406 -7.10 20.97 14.51
N VAL A 407 -8.09 21.20 13.63
CA VAL A 407 -8.23 22.46 12.89
C VAL A 407 -9.60 23.15 13.08
N GLY A 408 -10.49 22.54 13.83
CA GLY A 408 -11.88 22.98 13.94
C GLY A 408 -12.78 22.38 12.84
N THR A 409 -14.06 22.24 13.18
CA THR A 409 -15.08 21.82 12.21
C THR A 409 -15.40 22.97 11.23
N PRO A 410 -15.81 22.68 9.97
CA PRO A 410 -16.18 23.68 8.98
C PRO A 410 -17.32 24.60 9.42
#